data_bec399558b6349e9fd3c99387149d766
#
_entry.id   bec399558b6349e9fd3c99387149d766
#
_cell.length_a   1.000
_cell.length_b   1.000
_cell.length_c   1.000
_cell.angle_alpha   90.00
_cell.angle_beta   90.00
_cell.angle_gamma   90.00
#
_symmetry.space_group_name_H-M   'P 1'
#
loop_
_entity.id
_entity.type
_entity.pdbx_description
1 polymer ?
#
loop_
_entity_poly.entity_id
_entity_poly.type
_entity_poly.pdbx_seq_one_letter_code
_entity_poly.pdbx_strand_id
1 'polypeptide(L)'
;MQKINLLGKEVNIAFNLATEIAYEQITGEAFVIDKLSFTKNAVAFYMAAIIANNPDIDITTDDIISKASGTEVKALSDAIYAEMKAWMNIPDVMTEKEEEKKEEDKEKNA
;
A
#
# COMPACT_ATOMS: atom_id res chain seq x y z
N MET A 1 9.06 2.74 8.93
CA MET A 1 7.79 2.15 9.43
C MET A 1 6.86 3.27 9.87
N GLN A 2 5.61 3.18 9.51
CA GLN A 2 4.59 4.15 9.88
C GLN A 2 3.58 3.52 10.80
N LYS A 3 2.89 4.35 11.56
CA LYS A 3 1.80 3.91 12.44
C LYS A 3 0.54 4.64 12.05
N ILE A 4 -0.55 3.90 11.97
CA ILE A 4 -1.87 4.47 11.69
C ILE A 4 -2.87 3.91 12.69
N ASN A 5 -4.01 4.60 12.81
CA ASN A 5 -5.14 4.07 13.56
C ASN A 5 -6.12 3.43 12.59
N LEU A 6 -6.41 2.17 12.81
CA LEU A 6 -7.32 1.41 11.96
C LEU A 6 -8.27 0.62 12.84
N LEU A 7 -9.56 0.88 12.71
CA LEU A 7 -10.59 0.19 13.48
C LEU A 7 -10.34 0.27 14.99
N GLY A 8 -9.88 1.45 15.45
CA GLY A 8 -9.60 1.68 16.85
C GLY A 8 -8.30 1.09 17.38
N LYS A 9 -7.46 0.57 16.51
CA LYS A 9 -6.19 -0.04 16.87
C LYS A 9 -5.03 0.69 16.23
N GLU A 10 -3.91 0.77 16.95
CA GLU A 10 -2.67 1.26 16.37
C GLU A 10 -2.03 0.15 15.57
N VAL A 11 -1.75 0.42 14.30
CA VAL A 11 -1.22 -0.56 13.35
C VAL A 11 0.10 -0.06 12.80
N ASN A 12 1.09 -0.92 12.84
CA ASN A 12 2.39 -0.64 12.22
C ASN A 12 2.32 -1.02 10.74
N ILE A 13 2.79 -0.11 9.89
CA ILE A 13 2.79 -0.33 8.45
C ILE A 13 4.22 -0.23 7.95
N ALA A 14 4.65 -1.26 7.25
CA ALA A 14 5.94 -1.28 6.56
C ALA A 14 5.81 -2.10 5.29
N PHE A 15 6.73 -1.92 4.38
CA PHE A 15 6.84 -2.76 3.21
C PHE A 15 8.22 -3.39 3.17
N ASN A 16 8.27 -4.70 3.08
CA ASN A 16 9.50 -5.49 3.02
C ASN A 16 9.20 -6.86 2.43
N LEU A 17 10.18 -7.74 2.39
CA LEU A 17 9.97 -9.09 1.87
C LEU A 17 8.88 -9.86 2.62
N ALA A 18 8.77 -9.63 3.92
CA ALA A 18 7.70 -10.28 4.69
C ALA A 18 6.33 -9.85 4.20
N THR A 19 6.18 -8.60 3.78
CA THR A 19 4.92 -8.10 3.18
C THR A 19 4.62 -8.81 1.86
N GLU A 20 5.62 -8.94 1.00
CA GLU A 20 5.44 -9.64 -0.27
C GLU A 20 5.07 -11.11 -0.06
N ILE A 21 5.76 -11.77 0.87
CA ILE A 21 5.47 -13.18 1.19
C ILE A 21 4.05 -13.33 1.74
N ALA A 22 3.64 -12.43 2.64
CA ALA A 22 2.29 -12.45 3.18
C ALA A 22 1.24 -12.25 2.07
N TYR A 23 1.51 -11.36 1.13
CA TYR A 23 0.61 -11.16 -0.02
C TYR A 23 0.48 -12.45 -0.84
N GLU A 24 1.60 -13.10 -1.13
CA GLU A 24 1.59 -14.34 -1.89
C GLU A 24 0.86 -15.46 -1.15
N GLN A 25 0.99 -15.50 0.17
CA GLN A 25 0.27 -16.47 0.99
C GLN A 25 -1.24 -16.21 0.99
N ILE A 26 -1.65 -14.97 1.02
CA ILE A 26 -3.06 -14.58 1.01
C ILE A 26 -3.70 -14.87 -0.34
N THR A 27 -3.03 -14.50 -1.41
CA THR A 27 -3.60 -14.55 -2.76
C THR A 27 -3.28 -15.84 -3.52
N GLY A 28 -2.20 -16.52 -3.16
CA GLY A 28 -1.69 -17.63 -3.94
C GLY A 28 -1.02 -17.19 -5.25
N GLU A 29 -0.78 -15.91 -5.41
CA GLU A 29 -0.21 -15.32 -6.62
C GLU A 29 1.01 -14.48 -6.28
N ALA A 30 1.90 -14.33 -7.26
CA ALA A 30 3.07 -13.47 -7.11
C ALA A 30 2.65 -12.01 -6.90
N PHE A 31 3.45 -11.29 -6.12
CA PHE A 31 3.24 -9.87 -5.94
C PHE A 31 3.62 -9.12 -7.21
N VAL A 32 2.63 -8.50 -7.85
CA VAL A 32 2.82 -7.70 -9.06
C VAL A 32 2.13 -6.36 -8.84
N ILE A 33 2.90 -5.29 -8.87
CA ILE A 33 2.39 -3.94 -8.57
C ILE A 33 1.20 -3.57 -9.47
N ASP A 34 1.27 -3.88 -10.74
CA ASP A 34 0.21 -3.53 -11.69
C ASP A 34 -1.14 -4.16 -11.33
N LYS A 35 -1.14 -5.30 -10.65
CA LYS A 35 -2.38 -5.95 -10.23
C LYS A 35 -3.06 -5.26 -9.07
N LEU A 36 -2.38 -4.37 -8.38
CA LEU A 36 -2.94 -3.65 -7.23
C LEU A 36 -4.02 -2.64 -7.64
N SER A 37 -4.19 -2.40 -8.93
CA SER A 37 -5.30 -1.59 -9.41
C SER A 37 -6.65 -2.31 -9.25
N PHE A 38 -6.65 -3.62 -9.13
CA PHE A 38 -7.86 -4.38 -8.81
C PHE A 38 -8.11 -4.30 -7.30
N THR A 39 -9.32 -3.92 -6.92
CA THR A 39 -9.66 -3.69 -5.51
C THR A 39 -9.36 -4.89 -4.62
N LYS A 40 -9.71 -6.09 -5.06
CA LYS A 40 -9.45 -7.29 -4.24
C LYS A 40 -7.96 -7.50 -3.99
N ASN A 41 -7.12 -7.19 -4.97
CA ASN A 41 -5.67 -7.32 -4.81
C ASN A 41 -5.11 -6.21 -3.91
N ALA A 42 -5.65 -5.01 -4.03
CA ALA A 42 -5.28 -3.91 -3.14
C ALA A 42 -5.61 -4.24 -1.68
N VAL A 43 -6.79 -4.79 -1.42
CA VAL A 43 -7.19 -5.19 -0.06
C VAL A 43 -6.27 -6.28 0.45
N ALA A 44 -5.94 -7.28 -0.37
CA ALA A 44 -5.00 -8.32 0.01
C ALA A 44 -3.62 -7.75 0.34
N PHE A 45 -3.17 -6.76 -0.42
CA PHE A 45 -1.91 -6.07 -0.17
C PHE A 45 -1.95 -5.31 1.17
N TYR A 46 -3.03 -4.60 1.44
CA TYR A 46 -3.21 -3.92 2.72
C TYR A 46 -3.14 -4.91 3.87
N MET A 47 -3.84 -6.02 3.75
CA MET A 47 -3.85 -7.05 4.78
C MET A 47 -2.46 -7.67 4.96
N ALA A 48 -1.73 -7.89 3.88
CA ALA A 48 -0.37 -8.40 3.92
C ALA A 48 0.56 -7.48 4.69
N ALA A 49 0.47 -6.16 4.44
CA ALA A 49 1.28 -5.18 5.15
C ALA A 49 0.95 -5.15 6.64
N ILE A 50 -0.32 -5.33 6.98
CA ILE A 50 -0.77 -5.37 8.37
C ILE A 50 -0.24 -6.62 9.06
N ILE A 51 -0.50 -7.79 8.49
CA ILE A 51 -0.12 -9.08 9.11
C ILE A 51 1.39 -9.18 9.28
N ALA A 52 2.14 -8.80 8.26
CA ALA A 52 3.59 -8.93 8.28
C ALA A 52 4.25 -8.11 9.38
N ASN A 53 3.62 -7.02 9.80
CA ASN A 53 4.22 -6.07 10.74
C ASN A 53 3.50 -5.98 12.08
N ASN A 54 2.47 -6.79 12.28
CA ASN A 54 1.66 -6.82 13.50
C ASN A 54 1.26 -8.27 13.79
N PRO A 55 2.17 -9.09 14.29
CA PRO A 55 1.97 -10.54 14.37
C PRO A 55 0.76 -10.98 15.19
N ASP A 56 0.37 -10.19 16.18
CA ASP A 56 -0.74 -10.56 17.07
C ASP A 56 -1.99 -9.73 16.83
N ILE A 57 -2.09 -9.07 15.70
CA ILE A 57 -3.23 -8.17 15.46
C ILE A 57 -4.51 -8.95 15.18
N ASP A 58 -5.60 -8.44 15.73
CA ASP A 58 -6.93 -9.02 15.57
C ASP A 58 -7.75 -8.19 14.59
N ILE A 59 -7.25 -8.09 13.37
CA ILE A 59 -7.97 -7.45 12.26
C ILE A 59 -7.98 -8.45 11.11
N THR A 60 -9.16 -8.70 10.56
CA THR A 60 -9.32 -9.63 9.43
C THR A 60 -9.55 -8.85 8.14
N THR A 61 -9.43 -9.56 7.02
CA THR A 61 -9.76 -8.99 5.72
C THR A 61 -11.22 -8.52 5.68
N ASP A 62 -12.13 -9.30 6.26
CA ASP A 62 -13.54 -8.92 6.32
C ASP A 62 -13.76 -7.66 7.14
N ASP A 63 -12.99 -7.46 8.20
CA ASP A 63 -13.07 -6.24 9.00
C ASP A 63 -12.73 -5.01 8.14
N ILE A 64 -11.68 -5.13 7.34
CA ILE A 64 -11.29 -4.03 6.46
C ILE A 64 -12.36 -3.78 5.42
N ILE A 65 -12.88 -4.83 4.78
CA ILE A 65 -13.88 -4.71 3.73
C ILE A 65 -15.17 -4.09 4.24
N SER A 66 -15.62 -4.50 5.42
CA SER A 66 -16.97 -4.15 5.90
C SER A 66 -17.01 -3.05 6.93
N LYS A 67 -15.90 -2.75 7.61
CA LYS A 67 -15.89 -1.80 8.74
C LYS A 67 -14.98 -0.60 8.56
N ALA A 68 -13.95 -0.70 7.74
CA ALA A 68 -13.02 0.41 7.58
C ALA A 68 -13.69 1.56 6.82
N SER A 69 -13.50 2.78 7.31
CA SER A 69 -13.98 3.97 6.62
C SER A 69 -13.09 4.32 5.44
N GLY A 70 -13.61 5.14 4.52
CA GLY A 70 -12.81 5.63 3.40
C GLY A 70 -11.57 6.38 3.86
N THR A 71 -11.68 7.14 4.96
CA THR A 71 -10.54 7.85 5.54
C THR A 71 -9.48 6.87 6.04
N GLU A 72 -9.90 5.81 6.71
CA GLU A 72 -8.98 4.78 7.20
C GLU A 72 -8.30 4.04 6.05
N VAL A 73 -9.06 3.69 5.01
CA VAL A 73 -8.50 3.01 3.84
C VAL A 73 -7.48 3.92 3.13
N LYS A 74 -7.78 5.21 3.02
CA LYS A 74 -6.85 6.15 2.43
C LYS A 74 -5.57 6.27 3.24
N ALA A 75 -5.68 6.38 4.56
CA ALA A 75 -4.51 6.45 5.43
C ALA A 75 -3.65 5.18 5.31
N LEU A 76 -4.29 4.03 5.27
CA LEU A 76 -3.63 2.74 5.09
C LEU A 76 -2.91 2.68 3.74
N SER A 77 -3.60 3.04 2.69
CA SER A 77 -3.04 3.07 1.33
C SER A 77 -1.84 4.01 1.24
N ASP A 78 -1.99 5.23 1.74
CA ASP A 78 -0.92 6.23 1.70
C ASP A 78 0.32 5.75 2.46
N ALA A 79 0.12 5.14 3.63
CA ALA A 79 1.22 4.63 4.45
C ALA A 79 1.95 3.49 3.74
N ILE A 80 1.21 2.54 3.18
CA ILE A 80 1.80 1.38 2.50
C ILE A 80 2.59 1.82 1.28
N TYR A 81 2.03 2.70 0.46
CA TYR A 81 2.72 3.14 -0.75
C TYR A 81 3.94 3.98 -0.44
N ALA A 82 3.91 4.78 0.63
CA ALA A 82 5.09 5.51 1.08
C ALA A 82 6.21 4.56 1.51
N GLU A 83 5.86 3.52 2.26
CA GLU A 83 6.83 2.51 2.69
C GLU A 83 7.36 1.69 1.52
N MET A 84 6.51 1.37 0.55
CA MET A 84 6.92 0.66 -0.64
C MET A 84 7.91 1.47 -1.47
N LYS A 85 7.64 2.75 -1.67
CA LYS A 85 8.57 3.63 -2.37
C LYS A 85 9.92 3.69 -1.68
N ALA A 86 9.92 3.82 -0.36
CA ALA A 86 11.15 3.88 0.43
C ALA A 86 11.94 2.57 0.31
N TRP A 87 11.25 1.44 0.40
CA TRP A 87 11.90 0.13 0.35
C TRP A 87 12.45 -0.17 -1.04
N MET A 88 11.71 0.17 -2.08
CA MET A 88 12.14 -0.02 -3.46
C MET A 88 13.10 1.07 -3.93
N ASN A 89 13.36 2.03 -3.07
CA ASN A 89 14.23 3.16 -3.41
C ASN A 89 13.73 3.94 -4.62
N ILE A 90 12.43 4.15 -4.68
CA ILE A 90 11.80 4.96 -5.72
C ILE A 90 11.70 6.39 -5.19
N PRO A 91 12.41 7.36 -5.77
CA PRO A 91 12.35 8.74 -5.29
C PRO A 91 10.97 9.35 -5.55
N ASP A 92 10.41 10.05 -4.56
CA ASP A 92 9.16 10.79 -4.74
C ASP A 92 9.28 11.80 -5.87
N VAL A 93 10.44 12.43 -5.96
CA VAL A 93 10.77 13.38 -7.03
C VAL A 93 10.60 12.75 -8.41
N MET A 94 10.86 11.45 -8.53
CA MET A 94 10.74 10.77 -9.80
C MET A 94 9.30 10.68 -10.28
N THR A 95 8.37 10.42 -9.37
CA THR A 95 6.95 10.38 -9.71
C THR A 95 6.45 11.77 -10.08
N GLU A 96 6.79 12.77 -9.27
CA GLU A 96 6.45 14.15 -9.54
C GLU A 96 7.10 14.62 -10.84
N LYS A 97 8.33 14.21 -11.05
CA LYS A 97 9.08 14.58 -12.24
C LYS A 97 8.49 13.97 -13.51
N GLU A 98 7.95 12.77 -13.40
CA GLU A 98 7.25 12.17 -14.54
C GLU A 98 5.99 12.94 -14.90
N GLU A 99 5.24 13.38 -13.90
CA GLU A 99 4.07 14.22 -14.11
C GLU A 99 4.47 15.57 -14.67
N GLU A 100 5.46 16.21 -14.08
CA GLU A 100 6.00 17.46 -14.56
C GLU A 100 6.54 17.33 -15.97
N LYS A 101 7.22 16.24 -16.24
CA LYS A 101 7.77 15.98 -17.56
C LYS A 101 6.67 15.83 -18.60
N LYS A 102 5.57 15.21 -18.25
CA LYS A 102 4.42 15.14 -19.15
C LYS A 102 3.86 16.52 -19.42
N GLU A 103 3.77 17.33 -18.40
CA GLU A 103 3.30 18.70 -18.55
C GLU A 103 4.30 19.54 -19.33
N GLU A 104 5.59 19.42 -19.00
CA GLU A 104 6.64 20.11 -19.73
C GLU A 104 6.69 19.69 -21.19
N ASP A 105 6.54 18.40 -21.46
CA ASP A 105 6.50 17.89 -22.82
C ASP A 105 5.31 18.47 -23.57
N LYS A 106 4.18 18.60 -22.90
CA LYS A 106 3.02 19.28 -23.48
C LYS A 106 3.30 20.74 -23.73
N GLU A 107 3.95 21.40 -22.80
CA GLU A 107 4.31 22.81 -22.93
C GLU A 107 5.37 23.02 -23.98
N LYS A 108 6.39 22.17 -23.98
CA LYS A 108 7.48 22.26 -24.94
C LYS A 108 7.07 21.84 -26.32
N ASN A 109 6.21 20.85 -26.37
CA ASN A 109 5.74 20.30 -27.62
C ASN A 109 4.44 20.97 -28.08
N ALA A 110 3.88 21.72 -27.21
CA ALA A 110 2.73 22.55 -27.53
C ALA A 110 3.22 23.86 -28.12
#